data_3a11a552d53ae093970cee30b0a4201c
#
_entry.id   3a11a552d53ae093970cee30b0a4201c
#
_cell.length_a   1.000
_cell.length_b   1.000
_cell.length_c   1.000
_cell.angle_alpha   90.00
_cell.angle_beta   90.00
_cell.angle_gamma   90.00
#
_symmetry.space_group_name_H-M   'P 1'
#
loop_
_entity.id
_entity.type
_entity.pdbx_description
1 polymer ?
#
loop_
_entity_poly.entity_id
_entity_poly.type
_entity_poly.pdbx_seq_one_letter_code
_entity_poly.pdbx_strand_id
1 'polypeptide(L)'
;MNKWVSDNTNNMIDRIIESLEPSSAMVLMNAIAFEGKWAEAYEDHQVSEGVFKSASGEEQKVNMLNEMSFSYLENDLATGFVKYYEGGQYAYVVMLPKDENQSADDMLKDFTGDKFDEFVNSETHEYDVRTKLPEFNYDYETSLVDTLKELGMTDAFASNADFTGIATFDDDTYLYINKVIHKTHIE
;
A
#
# COMPACT_ATOMS: atom_id res chain seq x y z
N MET A 1 11.33 19.00 8.24
CA MET A 1 11.08 17.72 7.55
C MET A 1 9.73 17.16 7.90
N ASN A 2 9.45 16.73 9.13
CA ASN A 2 8.14 16.16 9.50
C ASN A 2 6.96 17.10 9.19
N LYS A 3 7.07 18.40 9.54
CA LYS A 3 6.05 19.39 9.17
C LYS A 3 5.81 19.47 7.64
N TRP A 4 6.85 19.35 6.83
CA TRP A 4 6.69 19.36 5.38
C TRP A 4 5.92 18.13 4.91
N VAL A 5 6.21 16.95 5.45
CA VAL A 5 5.46 15.71 5.11
C VAL A 5 4.01 15.85 5.52
N SER A 6 3.73 16.26 6.75
CA SER A 6 2.37 16.48 7.26
C SER A 6 1.59 17.47 6.39
N ASP A 7 2.20 18.62 6.05
CA ASP A 7 1.58 19.65 5.20
C ASP A 7 1.29 19.15 3.75
N ASN A 8 2.09 18.20 3.24
CA ASN A 8 1.95 17.67 1.87
C ASN A 8 1.21 16.32 1.80
N THR A 9 0.75 15.81 2.92
CA THR A 9 -0.08 14.59 3.01
C THR A 9 -1.40 14.84 3.72
N ASN A 10 -1.91 16.08 3.76
CA ASN A 10 -3.13 16.47 4.46
C ASN A 10 -3.17 15.97 5.92
N ASN A 11 -2.00 15.96 6.60
CA ASN A 11 -1.77 15.40 7.93
C ASN A 11 -1.98 13.88 8.06
N MET A 12 -2.07 13.14 6.98
CA MET A 12 -2.14 11.67 7.00
C MET A 12 -0.83 11.06 7.53
N ILE A 13 0.31 11.70 7.27
CA ILE A 13 1.62 11.29 7.79
C ILE A 13 2.22 12.41 8.63
N ASP A 14 2.08 12.34 9.93
CA ASP A 14 2.60 13.36 10.85
C ASP A 14 4.11 13.35 10.97
N ARG A 15 4.73 12.17 10.87
CA ARG A 15 6.15 11.97 11.08
C ARG A 15 6.71 10.87 10.19
N ILE A 16 7.80 11.18 9.49
CA ILE A 16 8.57 10.23 8.67
C ILE A 16 9.98 9.99 9.25
N ILE A 17 10.52 10.94 10.01
CA ILE A 17 11.83 10.86 10.64
C ILE A 17 11.72 11.17 12.14
N GLU A 18 12.20 10.26 12.98
CA GLU A 18 12.27 10.46 14.42
C GLU A 18 13.50 11.28 14.81
N SER A 19 14.66 10.91 14.28
CA SER A 19 15.94 11.57 14.52
C SER A 19 16.85 11.47 13.31
N LEU A 20 17.77 12.43 13.19
CA LEU A 20 18.88 12.38 12.24
C LEU A 20 20.15 12.03 13.01
N GLU A 21 20.93 11.11 12.46
CA GLU A 21 22.28 10.87 12.94
C GLU A 21 23.14 12.12 12.69
N PRO A 22 24.06 12.46 13.62
CA PRO A 22 24.96 13.61 13.44
C PRO A 22 25.80 13.56 12.16
N SER A 23 26.06 12.34 11.65
CA SER A 23 26.80 12.09 10.41
C SER A 23 25.94 12.16 9.14
N SER A 24 24.63 12.43 9.26
CA SER A 24 23.74 12.53 8.08
C SER A 24 24.06 13.77 7.27
N ALA A 25 24.59 13.60 6.07
CA ALA A 25 24.93 14.70 5.17
C ALA A 25 23.76 15.08 4.23
N MET A 26 22.86 14.14 3.92
CA MET A 26 21.74 14.37 3.03
C MET A 26 20.53 13.50 3.43
N VAL A 27 19.34 14.05 3.23
CA VAL A 27 18.08 13.34 3.40
C VAL A 27 17.23 13.55 2.13
N LEU A 28 16.86 12.47 1.47
CA LEU A 28 15.89 12.47 0.40
C LEU A 28 14.55 11.98 0.95
N MET A 29 13.50 12.75 0.72
CA MET A 29 12.16 12.40 1.16
C MET A 29 11.20 12.42 -0.01
N ASN A 30 10.32 11.43 -0.06
CA ASN A 30 9.15 11.42 -0.92
C ASN A 30 7.92 11.15 -0.05
N ALA A 31 6.84 11.87 -0.31
CA ALA A 31 5.56 11.68 0.37
C ALA A 31 4.45 11.68 -0.69
N ILE A 32 3.61 10.67 -0.64
CA ILE A 32 2.46 10.53 -1.54
C ILE A 32 1.22 10.44 -0.64
N ALA A 33 0.22 11.25 -0.97
CA ALA A 33 -1.10 11.19 -0.34
C ALA A 33 -2.14 10.99 -1.44
N PHE A 34 -3.10 10.14 -1.19
CA PHE A 34 -4.28 9.93 -2.01
C PHE A 34 -5.51 10.10 -1.13
N GLU A 35 -6.40 10.98 -1.50
CA GLU A 35 -7.71 11.19 -0.87
C GLU A 35 -8.76 11.12 -1.98
N GLY A 36 -9.68 10.20 -1.88
CA GLY A 36 -10.72 10.00 -2.87
C GLY A 36 -12.07 9.76 -2.21
N LYS A 37 -13.12 10.37 -2.78
CA LYS A 37 -14.50 10.06 -2.43
C LYS A 37 -15.00 8.95 -3.33
N TRP A 38 -15.79 8.04 -2.76
CA TRP A 38 -16.47 7.03 -3.56
C TRP A 38 -17.47 7.69 -4.55
N ALA A 39 -17.54 7.18 -5.76
CA ALA A 39 -18.57 7.58 -6.74
C ALA A 39 -19.97 7.33 -6.16
N GLU A 40 -20.13 6.21 -5.46
CA GLU A 40 -21.30 5.85 -4.67
C GLU A 40 -20.86 5.62 -3.24
N ALA A 41 -21.14 6.59 -2.36
CA ALA A 41 -20.81 6.49 -0.94
C ALA A 41 -21.71 5.48 -0.24
N TYR A 42 -21.19 4.82 0.79
CA TYR A 42 -22.01 3.96 1.64
C TYR A 42 -22.97 4.79 2.48
N GLU A 43 -24.23 4.38 2.54
CA GLU A 43 -25.23 4.97 3.41
C GLU A 43 -25.20 4.30 4.80
N ASP A 44 -25.73 4.97 5.84
CA ASP A 44 -25.73 4.47 7.22
C ASP A 44 -26.30 3.05 7.36
N HIS A 45 -27.32 2.71 6.57
CA HIS A 45 -27.95 1.38 6.61
C HIS A 45 -27.09 0.27 5.98
N GLN A 46 -26.07 0.62 5.21
CA GLN A 46 -25.11 -0.29 4.61
C GLN A 46 -23.94 -0.59 5.55
N VAL A 47 -23.81 0.14 6.64
CA VAL A 47 -22.77 -0.05 7.65
C VAL A 47 -23.34 -0.88 8.81
N SER A 48 -22.69 -1.98 9.15
CA SER A 48 -23.12 -2.84 10.27
C SER A 48 -21.93 -3.43 11.01
N GLU A 49 -22.07 -3.63 12.32
CA GLU A 49 -21.07 -4.36 13.10
C GLU A 49 -20.92 -5.79 12.56
N GLY A 50 -19.69 -6.23 12.37
CA GLY A 50 -19.36 -7.58 11.94
C GLY A 50 -18.08 -8.09 12.60
N VAL A 51 -17.69 -9.31 12.25
CA VAL A 51 -16.44 -9.92 12.72
C VAL A 51 -15.52 -10.11 11.54
N PHE A 52 -14.33 -9.56 11.64
CA PHE A 52 -13.22 -9.82 10.73
C PHE A 52 -12.27 -10.82 11.37
N LYS A 53 -11.93 -11.87 10.64
CA LYS A 53 -10.98 -12.89 11.07
C LYS A 53 -9.65 -12.67 10.34
N SER A 54 -8.61 -12.35 11.09
CA SER A 54 -7.26 -12.17 10.55
C SER A 54 -6.65 -13.49 10.07
N ALA A 55 -5.53 -13.40 9.33
CA ALA A 55 -4.76 -14.57 8.91
C ALA A 55 -4.24 -15.41 10.10
N SER A 56 -4.00 -14.79 11.27
CA SER A 56 -3.64 -15.50 12.50
C SER A 56 -4.81 -16.23 13.16
N GLY A 57 -6.04 -16.03 12.66
CA GLY A 57 -7.27 -16.58 13.24
C GLY A 57 -7.88 -15.72 14.36
N GLU A 58 -7.29 -14.58 14.66
CA GLU A 58 -7.84 -13.62 15.64
C GLU A 58 -9.10 -12.96 15.09
N GLU A 59 -10.15 -12.90 15.91
CA GLU A 59 -11.41 -12.26 15.57
C GLU A 59 -11.48 -10.85 16.13
N GLN A 60 -11.81 -9.90 15.27
CA GLN A 60 -11.97 -8.49 15.63
C GLN A 60 -13.34 -8.00 15.20
N LYS A 61 -14.01 -7.23 16.10
CA LYS A 61 -15.22 -6.51 15.74
C LYS A 61 -14.86 -5.28 14.93
N VAL A 62 -15.48 -5.16 13.78
CA VAL A 62 -15.26 -4.06 12.83
C VAL A 62 -16.59 -3.61 12.25
N ASN A 63 -16.65 -2.40 11.74
CA ASN A 63 -17.72 -2.01 10.84
C ASN A 63 -17.52 -2.71 9.49
N MET A 64 -18.59 -3.29 8.97
CA MET A 64 -18.63 -3.87 7.65
C MET A 64 -19.44 -2.96 6.73
N LEU A 65 -18.86 -2.59 5.63
CA LEU A 65 -19.49 -1.85 4.53
C LEU A 65 -20.13 -2.88 3.61
N ASN A 66 -21.45 -2.86 3.53
CA ASN A 66 -22.25 -3.86 2.79
C ASN A 66 -22.87 -3.20 1.58
N GLU A 67 -22.68 -3.78 0.42
CA GLU A 67 -23.18 -3.24 -0.84
C GLU A 67 -23.59 -4.36 -1.79
N MET A 68 -24.55 -4.06 -2.67
CA MET A 68 -24.80 -4.83 -3.87
C MET A 68 -24.04 -4.17 -5.01
N SER A 69 -22.94 -4.78 -5.44
CA SER A 69 -22.15 -4.31 -6.58
C SER A 69 -22.55 -5.05 -7.85
N PHE A 70 -22.47 -4.37 -8.99
CA PHE A 70 -22.60 -4.98 -10.32
C PHE A 70 -21.24 -5.19 -10.99
N SER A 71 -20.15 -4.82 -10.33
CA SER A 71 -18.79 -5.05 -10.81
C SER A 71 -18.28 -6.38 -10.25
N TYR A 72 -17.89 -7.30 -11.10
CA TYR A 72 -17.31 -8.59 -10.73
C TYR A 72 -16.04 -8.84 -11.52
N LEU A 73 -15.02 -9.29 -10.82
CA LEU A 73 -13.73 -9.69 -11.39
C LEU A 73 -13.46 -11.16 -11.08
N GLU A 74 -12.90 -11.88 -12.05
CA GLU A 74 -12.50 -13.26 -11.87
C GLU A 74 -11.38 -13.67 -12.83
N ASN A 75 -10.39 -14.39 -12.31
CA ASN A 75 -9.45 -15.18 -13.10
C ASN A 75 -9.26 -16.58 -12.47
N ASP A 76 -8.21 -17.30 -12.83
CA ASP A 76 -7.92 -18.63 -12.27
C ASP A 76 -7.47 -18.61 -10.80
N LEU A 77 -6.97 -17.49 -10.29
CA LEU A 77 -6.42 -17.33 -8.93
C LEU A 77 -7.37 -16.61 -7.96
N ALA A 78 -8.12 -15.63 -8.44
CA ALA A 78 -8.86 -14.71 -7.60
C ALA A 78 -10.27 -14.41 -8.12
N THR A 79 -11.13 -14.00 -7.18
CA THR A 79 -12.39 -13.31 -7.43
C THR A 79 -12.37 -11.95 -6.77
N GLY A 80 -13.21 -11.01 -7.23
CA GLY A 80 -13.23 -9.69 -6.63
C GLY A 80 -14.24 -8.75 -7.22
N PHE A 81 -14.11 -7.48 -6.86
CA PHE A 81 -14.95 -6.41 -7.40
C PHE A 81 -14.17 -5.09 -7.48
N VAL A 82 -14.71 -4.17 -8.22
CA VAL A 82 -14.19 -2.79 -8.36
C VAL A 82 -15.15 -1.82 -7.70
N LYS A 83 -14.60 -0.88 -6.93
CA LYS A 83 -15.32 0.29 -6.44
C LYS A 83 -14.65 1.56 -6.96
N TYR A 84 -15.38 2.34 -7.73
CA TYR A 84 -14.86 3.54 -8.35
C TYR A 84 -14.89 4.74 -7.40
N TYR A 85 -13.85 5.58 -7.51
CA TYR A 85 -13.84 6.90 -6.90
C TYR A 85 -14.59 7.91 -7.79
N GLU A 86 -15.01 9.02 -7.19
CA GLU A 86 -15.65 10.14 -7.89
C GLU A 86 -14.81 10.59 -9.10
N GLY A 87 -15.47 10.78 -10.24
CA GLY A 87 -14.81 11.11 -11.50
C GLY A 87 -14.27 9.93 -12.30
N GLY A 88 -14.27 8.70 -11.75
CA GLY A 88 -13.96 7.45 -12.48
C GLY A 88 -12.52 7.29 -12.96
N GLN A 89 -11.59 8.17 -12.53
CA GLN A 89 -10.16 8.08 -12.91
C GLN A 89 -9.40 7.07 -12.08
N TYR A 90 -9.88 6.79 -10.87
CA TYR A 90 -9.28 5.85 -9.93
C TYR A 90 -10.33 4.86 -9.46
N ALA A 91 -9.89 3.67 -9.12
CA ALA A 91 -10.74 2.63 -8.59
C ALA A 91 -10.01 1.84 -7.49
N TYR A 92 -10.77 1.36 -6.54
CA TYR A 92 -10.32 0.42 -5.54
C TYR A 92 -10.69 -0.99 -5.99
N VAL A 93 -9.70 -1.85 -6.11
CA VAL A 93 -9.87 -3.24 -6.53
C VAL A 93 -9.72 -4.14 -5.31
N VAL A 94 -10.75 -4.92 -5.03
CA VAL A 94 -10.74 -5.92 -3.96
C VAL A 94 -10.54 -7.30 -4.58
N MET A 95 -9.62 -8.07 -4.00
CA MET A 95 -9.31 -9.42 -4.45
C MET A 95 -9.41 -10.41 -3.28
N LEU A 96 -9.99 -11.55 -3.53
CA LEU A 96 -10.00 -12.70 -2.63
C LEU A 96 -9.47 -13.93 -3.36
N PRO A 97 -8.69 -14.80 -2.69
CA PRO A 97 -8.31 -16.09 -3.26
C PRO A 97 -9.55 -16.88 -3.71
N LYS A 98 -9.50 -17.49 -4.88
CA LYS A 98 -10.57 -18.35 -5.38
C LYS A 98 -10.67 -19.65 -4.60
N ASP A 99 -9.56 -20.16 -4.07
CA ASP A 99 -9.54 -21.24 -3.11
C ASP A 99 -9.69 -20.66 -1.71
N GLU A 100 -10.82 -20.97 -1.06
CA GLU A 100 -11.15 -20.52 0.31
C GLU A 100 -10.14 -20.99 1.38
N ASN A 101 -9.32 -22.00 1.07
CA ASN A 101 -8.28 -22.49 1.98
C ASN A 101 -6.91 -21.83 1.75
N GLN A 102 -6.78 -21.05 0.69
CA GLN A 102 -5.54 -20.33 0.37
C GLN A 102 -5.52 -18.97 1.09
N SER A 103 -4.40 -18.60 1.67
CA SER A 103 -4.21 -17.25 2.19
C SER A 103 -4.01 -16.22 1.05
N ALA A 104 -4.32 -14.96 1.32
CA ALA A 104 -4.02 -13.87 0.38
C ALA A 104 -2.52 -13.81 0.06
N ASP A 105 -1.66 -14.00 1.06
CA ASP A 105 -0.19 -14.01 0.88
C ASP A 105 0.28 -15.14 -0.03
N ASP A 106 -0.34 -16.33 0.05
CA ASP A 106 0.01 -17.44 -0.83
C ASP A 106 -0.50 -17.21 -2.25
N MET A 107 -1.70 -16.64 -2.41
CA MET A 107 -2.20 -16.24 -3.72
C MET A 107 -1.26 -15.22 -4.39
N LEU A 108 -0.81 -14.21 -3.64
CA LEU A 108 0.04 -13.14 -4.16
C LEU A 108 1.40 -13.65 -4.67
N LYS A 109 1.91 -14.79 -4.18
CA LYS A 109 3.15 -15.40 -4.70
C LYS A 109 3.03 -15.83 -6.15
N ASP A 110 1.83 -16.24 -6.57
CA ASP A 110 1.53 -16.69 -7.93
C ASP A 110 0.94 -15.57 -8.80
N PHE A 111 0.67 -14.40 -8.21
CA PHE A 111 0.00 -13.27 -8.85
C PHE A 111 1.00 -12.36 -9.56
N THR A 112 1.35 -12.68 -10.80
CA THR A 112 2.24 -11.87 -11.64
C THR A 112 1.55 -10.62 -12.18
N GLY A 113 2.31 -9.68 -12.78
CA GLY A 113 1.74 -8.52 -13.46
C GLY A 113 0.75 -8.90 -14.56
N ASP A 114 1.05 -9.93 -15.35
CA ASP A 114 0.14 -10.43 -16.39
C ASP A 114 -1.16 -10.96 -15.79
N LYS A 115 -1.09 -11.64 -14.64
CA LYS A 115 -2.27 -12.13 -13.92
C LYS A 115 -3.10 -10.99 -13.32
N PHE A 116 -2.43 -9.92 -12.89
CA PHE A 116 -3.12 -8.71 -12.45
C PHE A 116 -3.87 -8.05 -13.62
N ASP A 117 -3.21 -7.89 -14.76
CA ASP A 117 -3.81 -7.33 -15.96
C ASP A 117 -5.00 -8.19 -16.45
N GLU A 118 -4.84 -9.52 -16.46
CA GLU A 118 -5.94 -10.45 -16.76
C GLU A 118 -7.11 -10.24 -15.80
N PHE A 119 -6.83 -10.13 -14.50
CA PHE A 119 -7.85 -9.97 -13.48
C PHE A 119 -8.63 -8.65 -13.62
N VAL A 120 -7.95 -7.50 -13.73
CA VAL A 120 -8.62 -6.21 -13.84
C VAL A 120 -9.37 -6.04 -15.18
N ASN A 121 -8.92 -6.70 -16.23
CA ASN A 121 -9.60 -6.71 -17.53
C ASN A 121 -10.74 -7.72 -17.63
N SER A 122 -10.97 -8.55 -16.61
CA SER A 122 -12.09 -9.50 -16.56
C SER A 122 -13.40 -8.89 -16.07
N GLU A 123 -13.42 -7.58 -15.79
CA GLU A 123 -14.59 -6.92 -15.23
C GLU A 123 -15.86 -7.19 -16.06
N THR A 124 -16.88 -7.68 -15.38
CA THR A 124 -18.21 -7.90 -15.95
C THR A 124 -19.29 -7.34 -15.06
N HIS A 125 -20.41 -6.97 -15.64
CA HIS A 125 -21.58 -6.41 -14.96
C HIS A 125 -22.81 -7.34 -15.07
N GLU A 126 -22.57 -8.63 -15.35
CA GLU A 126 -23.64 -9.62 -15.53
C GLU A 126 -24.15 -10.21 -14.20
N TYR A 127 -23.46 -9.92 -13.09
CA TYR A 127 -23.75 -10.53 -11.78
C TYR A 127 -24.11 -9.49 -10.73
N ASP A 128 -25.05 -9.87 -9.86
CA ASP A 128 -25.34 -9.18 -8.61
C ASP A 128 -24.37 -9.70 -7.52
N VAL A 129 -23.39 -8.90 -7.15
CA VAL A 129 -22.34 -9.30 -6.19
C VAL A 129 -22.62 -8.67 -4.84
N ARG A 130 -22.85 -9.50 -3.82
CA ARG A 130 -22.92 -9.02 -2.43
C ARG A 130 -21.53 -8.85 -1.89
N THR A 131 -21.15 -7.61 -1.65
CA THR A 131 -19.84 -7.26 -1.12
C THR A 131 -19.92 -6.98 0.38
N LYS A 132 -18.87 -7.35 1.10
CA LYS A 132 -18.63 -6.97 2.50
C LYS A 132 -17.18 -6.55 2.62
N LEU A 133 -16.94 -5.29 2.87
CA LEU A 133 -15.62 -4.73 3.06
C LEU A 133 -15.48 -4.29 4.52
N PRO A 134 -14.50 -4.78 5.28
CA PRO A 134 -14.23 -4.24 6.60
C PRO A 134 -13.72 -2.80 6.48
N GLU A 135 -14.22 -1.92 7.32
CA GLU A 135 -13.61 -0.62 7.53
C GLU A 135 -12.29 -0.82 8.28
N PHE A 136 -11.20 -0.24 7.79
CA PHE A 136 -9.88 -0.41 8.39
C PHE A 136 -9.08 0.89 8.33
N ASN A 137 -8.20 1.02 9.30
CA ASN A 137 -7.24 2.10 9.40
C ASN A 137 -5.94 1.51 9.97
N TYR A 138 -4.82 1.71 9.29
CA TYR A 138 -3.52 1.28 9.78
C TYR A 138 -2.37 2.09 9.21
N ASP A 139 -1.30 2.15 10.01
CA ASP A 139 0.01 2.64 9.59
C ASP A 139 0.91 1.44 9.27
N TYR A 140 1.69 1.57 8.21
CA TYR A 140 2.75 0.63 7.86
C TYR A 140 4.07 1.37 7.70
N GLU A 141 5.12 0.86 8.33
CA GLU A 141 6.48 1.39 8.22
C GLU A 141 7.46 0.24 8.05
N THR A 142 8.37 0.36 7.09
CA THR A 142 9.42 -0.62 6.85
C THR A 142 10.70 0.03 6.34
N SER A 143 11.84 -0.64 6.57
CA SER A 143 13.11 -0.32 5.93
C SER A 143 13.21 -1.05 4.59
N LEU A 144 13.48 -0.30 3.53
CA LEU A 144 13.66 -0.89 2.20
C LEU A 144 15.12 -1.24 1.87
N VAL A 145 16.08 -1.05 2.79
CA VAL A 145 17.51 -1.27 2.52
C VAL A 145 17.79 -2.68 2.04
N ASP A 146 17.28 -3.70 2.76
CA ASP A 146 17.54 -5.10 2.41
C ASP A 146 16.82 -5.49 1.11
N THR A 147 15.57 -5.07 0.95
CA THR A 147 14.81 -5.29 -0.29
C THR A 147 15.51 -4.69 -1.52
N LEU A 148 16.03 -3.48 -1.40
CA LEU A 148 16.76 -2.83 -2.49
C LEU A 148 18.08 -3.53 -2.82
N LYS A 149 18.79 -4.05 -1.80
CA LYS A 149 19.98 -4.88 -2.01
C LYS A 149 19.65 -6.19 -2.74
N GLU A 150 18.57 -6.87 -2.37
CA GLU A 150 18.09 -8.08 -3.04
C GLU A 150 17.70 -7.82 -4.49
N LEU A 151 17.16 -6.63 -4.78
CA LEU A 151 16.87 -6.17 -6.14
C LEU A 151 18.12 -5.73 -6.93
N GLY A 152 19.33 -5.84 -6.34
CA GLY A 152 20.60 -5.57 -6.99
C GLY A 152 21.21 -4.20 -6.70
N MET A 153 20.59 -3.34 -5.90
CA MET A 153 21.16 -2.06 -5.48
C MET A 153 22.09 -2.27 -4.28
N THR A 154 23.28 -2.84 -4.49
CA THR A 154 24.22 -3.16 -3.42
C THR A 154 25.20 -2.03 -3.12
N ASP A 155 25.74 -1.40 -4.16
CA ASP A 155 26.85 -0.44 -4.06
C ASP A 155 26.47 0.83 -3.31
N ALA A 156 25.24 1.30 -3.48
CA ALA A 156 24.74 2.51 -2.84
C ALA A 156 24.73 2.45 -1.29
N PHE A 157 24.69 1.24 -0.73
CA PHE A 157 24.65 0.97 0.72
C PHE A 157 26.02 0.58 1.30
N ALA A 158 27.04 0.48 0.47
CA ALA A 158 28.36 0.09 0.88
C ALA A 158 29.23 1.31 1.24
N SER A 159 30.23 1.11 2.08
CA SER A 159 31.15 2.17 2.49
C SER A 159 32.03 2.71 1.35
N ASN A 160 32.05 2.05 0.20
CA ASN A 160 32.73 2.46 -1.03
C ASN A 160 31.77 2.96 -2.11
N ALA A 161 30.55 3.35 -1.72
CA ALA A 161 29.58 3.96 -2.65
C ALA A 161 30.16 5.23 -3.28
N ASP A 162 29.93 5.43 -4.57
CA ASP A 162 30.36 6.62 -5.28
C ASP A 162 29.21 7.60 -5.45
N PHE A 163 29.12 8.56 -4.55
CA PHE A 163 28.21 9.71 -4.63
C PHE A 163 28.94 11.03 -4.86
N THR A 164 30.14 11.01 -5.45
CA THR A 164 30.95 12.19 -5.73
C THR A 164 30.26 13.21 -6.65
N GLY A 165 29.29 12.74 -7.47
CA GLY A 165 28.43 13.61 -8.26
C GLY A 165 27.43 14.47 -7.45
N ILE A 166 27.20 14.12 -6.16
CA ILE A 166 26.33 14.87 -5.25
C ILE A 166 27.13 15.77 -4.33
N ALA A 167 28.16 15.22 -3.68
CA ALA A 167 29.03 15.96 -2.77
C ALA A 167 30.41 15.32 -2.71
N THR A 168 31.42 16.19 -2.48
CA THR A 168 32.79 15.80 -2.19
C THR A 168 33.21 16.39 -0.86
N PHE A 169 34.07 15.69 -0.12
CA PHE A 169 34.60 16.12 1.15
C PHE A 169 36.13 16.22 1.06
N ASP A 170 36.73 17.13 1.83
CA ASP A 170 38.18 17.37 1.82
C ASP A 170 38.97 16.27 2.58
N ASP A 171 38.29 15.39 3.26
CA ASP A 171 38.83 14.23 3.94
C ASP A 171 38.34 12.90 3.26
N ASP A 172 38.84 11.77 3.70
CA ASP A 172 38.44 10.46 3.19
C ASP A 172 37.01 10.06 3.62
N THR A 173 36.11 11.04 3.73
CA THR A 173 34.70 10.81 4.06
C THR A 173 33.93 10.43 2.80
N TYR A 174 33.18 9.34 2.85
CA TYR A 174 32.37 8.85 1.76
C TYR A 174 30.87 8.92 2.13
N LEU A 175 30.05 9.27 1.15
CA LEU A 175 28.59 9.18 1.27
C LEU A 175 28.13 7.77 0.90
N TYR A 176 27.23 7.23 1.69
CA TYR A 176 26.46 6.05 1.36
C TYR A 176 25.05 6.18 1.91
N ILE A 177 24.12 5.39 1.38
CA ILE A 177 22.75 5.36 1.89
C ILE A 177 22.72 4.51 3.15
N ASN A 178 22.45 5.13 4.29
CA ASN A 178 22.37 4.44 5.57
C ASN A 178 20.96 3.90 5.84
N LYS A 179 19.92 4.61 5.42
CA LYS A 179 18.53 4.28 5.74
C LYS A 179 17.60 4.64 4.59
N VAL A 180 16.68 3.74 4.27
CA VAL A 180 15.55 3.99 3.37
C VAL A 180 14.29 3.56 4.11
N ILE A 181 13.44 4.52 4.46
CA ILE A 181 12.19 4.27 5.19
C ILE A 181 11.04 4.46 4.22
N HIS A 182 10.16 3.48 4.17
CA HIS A 182 8.87 3.56 3.53
C HIS A 182 7.77 3.60 4.60
N LYS A 183 6.92 4.60 4.53
CA LYS A 183 5.79 4.75 5.44
C LYS A 183 4.50 4.97 4.64
N THR A 184 3.46 4.26 5.02
CA THR A 184 2.13 4.33 4.42
C THR A 184 1.09 4.49 5.53
N HIS A 185 0.12 5.35 5.32
CA HIS A 185 -1.10 5.45 6.10
C HIS A 185 -2.28 5.14 5.20
N ILE A 186 -3.20 4.31 5.67
CA ILE A 186 -4.43 3.93 4.96
C ILE A 186 -5.60 4.10 5.93
N GLU A 187 -6.61 4.82 5.48
CA GLU A 187 -7.87 5.05 6.18
C GLU A 187 -9.06 4.88 5.22
#